data_9d2ae4d7b7e4557054f5b4d296d2f98a
#
_entry.id   9d2ae4d7b7e4557054f5b4d296d2f98a
#
_cell.length_a   1.000
_cell.length_b   1.000
_cell.length_c   1.000
_cell.angle_alpha   90.00
_cell.angle_beta   90.00
_cell.angle_gamma   90.00
#
_symmetry.space_group_name_H-M   'P 1'
#
loop_
_entity.id
_entity.type
_entity.pdbx_description
1 polymer ?
#
loop_
_entity_poly.entity_id
_entity_poly.type
_entity_poly.pdbx_seq_one_letter_code
_entity_poly.pdbx_strand_id
1 'polypeptide(L)'
;MIKFVAVGDNHGDMIDKDVAQQFFKFLKWFGKGNNNLEVIHLGDNFDFRSIRRGAGGKEENESLVADVKAGKEFISRVQPTVFLNGNHDDRLDQIINGSTSGMLVDYCNDLKYDINNHLKKNGCKKIYDYHAEEGVHRLGKIAYVHGYTCGIRAVEEHAIHYAEPQGAVIMGHLHSIQQINARKHQGAVGFSGGCLCRKADMTYSKNRLATSKWGSGWTYGFTQGNDWKVWQAHRVGKEFIYSIKGL
;
A
#
# COMPACT_ATOMS: atom_id res chain seq x y z
N MET A 1 -0.33 -4.07 23.92
CA MET A 1 0.11 -3.12 22.85
C MET A 1 0.43 -3.92 21.60
N ILE A 2 -0.13 -3.53 20.47
CA ILE A 2 0.16 -4.12 19.16
C ILE A 2 0.94 -3.06 18.37
N LYS A 3 2.13 -3.43 17.90
CA LYS A 3 2.88 -2.60 16.95
C LYS A 3 2.39 -2.86 15.53
N PHE A 4 2.45 -1.87 14.66
CA PHE A 4 2.14 -2.04 13.25
C PHE A 4 3.15 -1.33 12.35
N VAL A 5 3.30 -1.85 11.15
CA VAL A 5 3.96 -1.19 10.02
C VAL A 5 3.00 -1.27 8.84
N ALA A 6 2.72 -0.14 8.19
CA ALA A 6 1.89 -0.10 7.00
C ALA A 6 2.68 0.48 5.82
N VAL A 7 2.70 -0.25 4.71
CA VAL A 7 3.50 0.02 3.51
C VAL A 7 2.70 -0.37 2.27
N GLY A 8 2.92 0.27 1.14
CA GLY A 8 2.28 -0.06 -0.13
C GLY A 8 2.94 0.64 -1.30
N ASP A 9 2.26 0.64 -2.44
CA ASP A 9 2.64 1.39 -3.64
C ASP A 9 4.08 1.08 -4.11
N ASN A 10 4.47 -0.19 -4.10
CA ASN A 10 5.77 -0.65 -4.61
C ASN A 10 5.74 -0.99 -6.10
N HIS A 11 4.55 -1.27 -6.69
CA HIS A 11 4.32 -1.44 -8.12
C HIS A 11 5.28 -2.43 -8.79
N GLY A 12 5.36 -3.64 -8.26
CA GLY A 12 6.11 -4.76 -8.82
C GLY A 12 7.55 -4.42 -9.18
N ASP A 13 7.91 -4.56 -10.45
CA ASP A 13 9.27 -4.30 -10.94
C ASP A 13 9.64 -2.80 -11.00
N MET A 14 8.67 -1.90 -10.77
CA MET A 14 8.91 -0.47 -10.57
C MET A 14 9.41 -0.11 -9.17
N ILE A 15 9.59 -1.07 -8.28
CA ILE A 15 10.10 -0.84 -6.93
C ILE A 15 11.48 -0.15 -6.94
N ASP A 16 11.64 0.85 -6.08
CA ASP A 16 12.95 1.44 -5.78
C ASP A 16 13.71 0.51 -4.82
N LYS A 17 14.74 -0.15 -5.34
CA LYS A 17 15.50 -1.16 -4.59
C LYS A 17 16.20 -0.58 -3.35
N ASP A 18 16.67 0.66 -3.42
CA ASP A 18 17.34 1.33 -2.29
C ASP A 18 16.33 1.63 -1.18
N VAL A 19 15.15 2.16 -1.57
CA VAL A 19 14.05 2.42 -0.64
C VAL A 19 13.57 1.13 0.01
N ALA A 20 13.36 0.07 -0.78
CA ALA A 20 12.96 -1.24 -0.27
C ALA A 20 13.98 -1.82 0.70
N GLN A 21 15.29 -1.70 0.42
CA GLN A 21 16.34 -2.16 1.34
C GLN A 21 16.30 -1.41 2.68
N GLN A 22 16.08 -0.10 2.67
CA GLN A 22 15.93 0.68 3.90
C GLN A 22 14.67 0.26 4.67
N PHE A 23 13.57 0.04 3.96
CA PHE A 23 12.33 -0.48 4.56
C PHE A 23 12.55 -1.84 5.23
N PHE A 24 13.23 -2.79 4.58
CA PHE A 24 13.51 -4.11 5.17
C PHE A 24 14.42 -4.02 6.41
N LYS A 25 15.41 -3.13 6.40
CA LYS A 25 16.25 -2.86 7.60
C LYS A 25 15.40 -2.30 8.73
N PHE A 26 14.53 -1.35 8.43
CA PHE A 26 13.59 -0.77 9.39
C PHE A 26 12.66 -1.84 9.95
N LEU A 27 12.02 -2.65 9.10
CA LEU A 27 11.08 -3.69 9.52
C LEU A 27 11.73 -4.70 10.47
N LYS A 28 12.94 -5.15 10.13
CA LYS A 28 13.73 -6.06 10.99
C LYS A 28 14.05 -5.43 12.35
N TRP A 29 14.44 -4.16 12.35
CA TRP A 29 14.78 -3.43 13.58
C TRP A 29 13.52 -3.18 14.43
N PHE A 30 12.46 -2.66 13.85
CA PHE A 30 11.22 -2.31 14.55
C PHE A 30 10.48 -3.54 15.10
N GLY A 31 10.54 -4.66 14.39
CA GLY A 31 9.95 -5.94 14.78
C GLY A 31 10.75 -6.74 15.79
N LYS A 32 12.02 -6.37 16.06
CA LYS A 32 12.88 -7.14 16.96
C LYS A 32 12.29 -7.26 18.36
N GLY A 33 12.17 -8.52 18.83
CA GLY A 33 11.67 -8.81 20.19
C GLY A 33 10.17 -8.56 20.40
N ASN A 34 9.39 -8.37 19.34
CA ASN A 34 7.96 -8.15 19.45
C ASN A 34 7.16 -9.23 18.71
N ASN A 35 6.43 -10.04 19.48
CA ASN A 35 5.55 -11.09 18.93
C ASN A 35 4.19 -10.56 18.45
N ASN A 36 3.87 -9.29 18.70
CA ASN A 36 2.61 -8.64 18.35
C ASN A 36 2.80 -7.53 17.30
N LEU A 37 3.55 -7.83 16.24
CA LEU A 37 3.70 -6.94 15.10
C LEU A 37 2.70 -7.30 14.01
N GLU A 38 1.88 -6.33 13.59
CA GLU A 38 1.07 -6.40 12.39
C GLU A 38 1.78 -5.69 11.24
N VAL A 39 1.99 -6.41 10.16
CA VAL A 39 2.54 -5.85 8.91
C VAL A 39 1.42 -5.76 7.90
N ILE A 40 1.05 -4.55 7.54
CA ILE A 40 -0.13 -4.26 6.71
C ILE A 40 0.36 -3.75 5.35
N HIS A 41 0.08 -4.50 4.30
CA HIS A 41 0.30 -4.02 2.93
C HIS A 41 -0.93 -3.24 2.47
N LEU A 42 -0.73 -1.97 2.10
CA LEU A 42 -1.81 -1.05 1.74
C LEU A 42 -2.26 -1.13 0.28
N GLY A 43 -1.74 -2.07 -0.51
CA GLY A 43 -2.10 -2.26 -1.90
C GLY A 43 -1.07 -1.71 -2.90
N ASP A 44 -1.39 -1.87 -4.17
CA ASP A 44 -0.52 -1.58 -5.31
C ASP A 44 0.85 -2.26 -5.17
N ASN A 45 0.80 -3.56 -4.80
CA ASN A 45 1.99 -4.41 -4.76
C ASN A 45 2.43 -4.80 -6.18
N PHE A 46 1.49 -5.04 -7.08
CA PHE A 46 1.71 -5.27 -8.49
C PHE A 46 1.28 -4.04 -9.28
N ASP A 47 1.93 -3.79 -10.42
CA ASP A 47 1.48 -2.69 -11.29
C ASP A 47 0.45 -3.17 -12.32
N PHE A 48 0.66 -4.34 -12.91
CA PHE A 48 -0.19 -4.90 -13.97
C PHE A 48 -0.45 -3.93 -15.13
N ARG A 49 0.53 -3.06 -15.44
CA ARG A 49 0.37 -2.00 -16.44
C ARG A 49 0.15 -2.51 -17.85
N SER A 50 0.75 -3.67 -18.18
CA SER A 50 0.60 -4.28 -19.51
C SER A 50 -0.81 -4.81 -19.80
N ILE A 51 -1.58 -5.09 -18.76
CA ILE A 51 -2.96 -5.60 -18.88
C ILE A 51 -4.02 -4.60 -18.45
N ARG A 52 -3.65 -3.37 -18.12
CA ARG A 52 -4.64 -2.35 -17.76
C ARG A 52 -5.52 -1.99 -18.95
N ARG A 53 -6.78 -1.67 -18.69
CA ARG A 53 -7.69 -1.18 -19.74
C ARG A 53 -7.11 0.07 -20.41
N GLY A 54 -6.94 0.01 -21.74
CA GLY A 54 -6.34 1.07 -22.53
C GLY A 54 -4.81 1.16 -22.42
N ALA A 55 -4.14 0.08 -22.01
CA ALA A 55 -2.71 -0.06 -22.24
C ALA A 55 -2.41 0.02 -23.74
N GLY A 56 -1.30 0.65 -24.10
CA GLY A 56 -0.88 0.77 -25.50
C GLY A 56 0.58 1.19 -25.61
N GLY A 57 1.16 0.97 -26.79
CA GLY A 57 2.53 1.32 -27.08
C GLY A 57 3.54 0.57 -26.20
N LYS A 58 4.31 1.29 -25.41
CA LYS A 58 5.35 0.68 -24.57
C LYS A 58 4.80 -0.11 -23.40
N GLU A 59 3.68 0.34 -22.79
CA GLU A 59 3.11 -0.30 -21.61
C GLU A 59 2.60 -1.72 -21.92
N GLU A 60 1.95 -1.90 -23.08
CA GLU A 60 1.43 -3.20 -23.52
C GLU A 60 2.53 -4.26 -23.71
N ASN A 61 3.74 -3.82 -24.08
CA ASN A 61 4.88 -4.68 -24.30
C ASN A 61 5.73 -4.92 -23.04
N GLU A 62 5.34 -4.37 -21.88
CA GLU A 62 6.09 -4.59 -20.66
C GLU A 62 5.80 -5.96 -20.04
N SER A 63 6.79 -6.51 -19.35
CA SER A 63 6.74 -7.89 -18.88
C SER A 63 5.85 -8.05 -17.65
N LEU A 64 4.68 -8.66 -17.83
CA LEU A 64 3.83 -9.09 -16.72
C LEU A 64 4.55 -10.08 -15.79
N VAL A 65 5.40 -10.95 -16.35
CA VAL A 65 6.18 -11.93 -15.57
C VAL A 65 7.18 -11.23 -14.64
N ALA A 66 7.84 -10.18 -15.11
CA ALA A 66 8.79 -9.42 -14.30
C ALA A 66 8.08 -8.70 -13.14
N ASP A 67 6.93 -8.09 -13.42
CA ASP A 67 6.08 -7.43 -12.43
C ASP A 67 5.63 -8.42 -11.33
N VAL A 68 5.03 -9.53 -11.72
CA VAL A 68 4.56 -10.58 -10.79
C VAL A 68 5.70 -11.14 -9.96
N LYS A 69 6.85 -11.43 -10.57
CA LYS A 69 8.04 -11.93 -9.88
C LYS A 69 8.50 -10.96 -8.80
N ALA A 70 8.62 -9.67 -9.15
CA ALA A 70 9.07 -8.65 -8.21
C ALA A 70 8.09 -8.43 -7.06
N GLY A 71 6.78 -8.39 -7.34
CA GLY A 71 5.75 -8.30 -6.31
C GLY A 71 5.75 -9.49 -5.35
N LYS A 72 5.91 -10.72 -5.85
CA LYS A 72 6.04 -11.92 -5.01
C LYS A 72 7.32 -11.93 -4.19
N GLU A 73 8.44 -11.47 -4.75
CA GLU A 73 9.69 -11.33 -4.01
C GLU A 73 9.53 -10.34 -2.85
N PHE A 74 8.84 -9.21 -3.09
CA PHE A 74 8.54 -8.24 -2.04
C PHE A 74 7.68 -8.85 -0.93
N ILE A 75 6.59 -9.55 -1.26
CA ILE A 75 5.73 -10.27 -0.30
C ILE A 75 6.55 -11.25 0.55
N SER A 76 7.42 -12.04 -0.08
CA SER A 76 8.27 -13.03 0.62
C SER A 76 9.21 -12.40 1.64
N ARG A 77 9.67 -11.18 1.39
CA ARG A 77 10.58 -10.45 2.29
C ARG A 77 9.84 -9.69 3.39
N VAL A 78 8.68 -9.13 3.07
CA VAL A 78 7.86 -8.32 4.01
C VAL A 78 7.03 -9.19 4.91
N GLN A 79 6.52 -10.32 4.40
CA GLN A 79 5.62 -11.25 5.09
C GLN A 79 4.42 -10.51 5.72
N PRO A 80 3.57 -9.87 4.91
CA PRO A 80 2.46 -9.09 5.43
C PRO A 80 1.47 -9.98 6.15
N THR A 81 1.01 -9.58 7.33
CA THR A 81 -0.08 -10.26 8.06
C THR A 81 -1.46 -9.92 7.49
N VAL A 82 -1.56 -8.73 6.89
CA VAL A 82 -2.75 -8.20 6.23
C VAL A 82 -2.34 -7.63 4.88
N PHE A 83 -3.12 -7.93 3.85
CA PHE A 83 -2.95 -7.41 2.50
C PHE A 83 -4.25 -6.78 2.01
N LEU A 84 -4.20 -5.51 1.63
CA LEU A 84 -5.27 -4.84 0.93
C LEU A 84 -4.90 -4.78 -0.55
N ASN A 85 -5.82 -5.15 -1.44
CA ASN A 85 -5.61 -4.89 -2.85
C ASN A 85 -5.73 -3.38 -3.13
N GLY A 86 -4.86 -2.86 -3.99
CA GLY A 86 -4.97 -1.52 -4.53
C GLY A 86 -5.66 -1.52 -5.88
N ASN A 87 -5.83 -0.33 -6.46
CA ASN A 87 -6.48 -0.21 -7.75
C ASN A 87 -5.65 -0.80 -8.92
N HIS A 88 -4.34 -0.96 -8.74
CA HIS A 88 -3.51 -1.68 -9.70
C HIS A 88 -3.64 -3.20 -9.52
N ASP A 89 -3.65 -3.71 -8.30
CA ASP A 89 -3.87 -5.12 -8.02
C ASP A 89 -5.24 -5.58 -8.56
N ASP A 90 -6.27 -4.72 -8.46
CA ASP A 90 -7.65 -4.95 -8.95
C ASP A 90 -7.75 -5.10 -10.48
N ARG A 91 -6.71 -4.75 -11.24
CA ARG A 91 -6.71 -4.91 -12.71
C ARG A 91 -6.94 -6.36 -13.14
N LEU A 92 -6.55 -7.35 -12.35
CA LEU A 92 -6.89 -8.74 -12.59
C LEU A 92 -8.39 -8.96 -12.52
N ASP A 93 -9.05 -8.45 -11.48
CA ASP A 93 -10.50 -8.56 -11.31
C ASP A 93 -11.27 -7.81 -12.40
N GLN A 94 -10.77 -6.66 -12.84
CA GLN A 94 -11.35 -5.93 -13.96
C GLN A 94 -11.32 -6.74 -15.26
N ILE A 95 -10.27 -7.54 -15.50
CA ILE A 95 -10.20 -8.45 -16.65
C ILE A 95 -11.13 -9.65 -16.45
N ILE A 96 -11.07 -10.30 -15.28
CA ILE A 96 -11.92 -11.47 -14.96
C ILE A 96 -13.38 -11.14 -15.17
N ASN A 97 -13.82 -9.95 -14.76
CA ASN A 97 -15.22 -9.54 -14.80
C ASN A 97 -15.62 -8.84 -16.13
N GLY A 98 -14.68 -8.33 -16.89
CA GLY A 98 -14.97 -7.48 -18.06
C GLY A 98 -14.43 -7.95 -19.41
N SER A 99 -13.58 -9.00 -19.45
CA SER A 99 -13.02 -9.51 -20.70
C SER A 99 -13.97 -10.45 -21.43
N THR A 100 -13.96 -10.37 -22.75
CA THR A 100 -14.64 -11.32 -23.64
C THR A 100 -13.75 -12.49 -24.08
N SER A 101 -12.46 -12.47 -23.71
CA SER A 101 -11.49 -13.54 -24.00
C SER A 101 -11.45 -14.53 -22.86
N GLY A 102 -12.04 -15.73 -23.03
CA GLY A 102 -12.03 -16.78 -22.03
C GLY A 102 -10.61 -17.17 -21.59
N MET A 103 -9.68 -17.30 -22.54
CA MET A 103 -8.28 -17.62 -22.24
C MET A 103 -7.62 -16.56 -21.31
N LEU A 104 -7.90 -15.28 -21.52
CA LEU A 104 -7.37 -14.21 -20.66
C LEU A 104 -8.01 -14.23 -19.29
N VAL A 105 -9.31 -14.52 -19.21
CA VAL A 105 -10.03 -14.69 -17.95
C VAL A 105 -9.46 -15.86 -17.15
N ASP A 106 -9.26 -17.02 -17.78
CA ASP A 106 -8.68 -18.21 -17.13
C ASP A 106 -7.27 -17.90 -16.61
N TYR A 107 -6.43 -17.29 -17.44
CA TYR A 107 -5.08 -16.88 -17.03
C TYR A 107 -5.08 -15.93 -15.82
N CYS A 108 -5.95 -14.92 -15.82
CA CYS A 108 -6.05 -13.97 -14.70
C CYS A 108 -6.58 -14.64 -13.42
N ASN A 109 -7.51 -15.57 -13.53
CA ASN A 109 -7.98 -16.38 -12.40
C ASN A 109 -6.85 -17.21 -11.79
N ASP A 110 -6.09 -17.94 -12.63
CA ASP A 110 -4.97 -18.75 -12.18
C ASP A 110 -3.89 -17.88 -11.51
N LEU A 111 -3.59 -16.73 -12.10
CA LEU A 111 -2.63 -15.78 -11.54
C LEU A 111 -3.10 -15.21 -10.18
N LYS A 112 -4.37 -14.82 -10.06
CA LYS A 112 -4.96 -14.35 -8.80
C LYS A 112 -4.90 -15.45 -7.72
N TYR A 113 -5.24 -16.68 -8.09
CA TYR A 113 -5.15 -17.83 -7.20
C TYR A 113 -3.71 -18.07 -6.71
N ASP A 114 -2.74 -18.02 -7.62
CA ASP A 114 -1.32 -18.21 -7.31
C ASP A 114 -0.76 -17.08 -6.41
N ILE A 115 -1.14 -15.83 -6.64
CA ILE A 115 -0.79 -14.70 -5.78
C ILE A 115 -1.38 -14.86 -4.38
N ASN A 116 -2.65 -15.20 -4.27
CA ASN A 116 -3.32 -15.41 -2.98
C ASN A 116 -2.70 -16.55 -2.19
N ASN A 117 -2.33 -17.64 -2.85
CA ASN A 117 -1.61 -18.74 -2.22
C ASN A 117 -0.21 -18.34 -1.76
N HIS A 118 0.48 -17.51 -2.55
CA HIS A 118 1.78 -16.98 -2.18
C HIS A 118 1.70 -16.08 -0.94
N LEU A 119 0.70 -15.20 -0.85
CA LEU A 119 0.41 -14.40 0.34
C LEU A 119 0.17 -15.28 1.58
N LYS A 120 -0.71 -16.26 1.48
CA LYS A 120 -1.02 -17.19 2.58
C LYS A 120 0.20 -17.99 3.04
N LYS A 121 1.01 -18.49 2.12
CA LYS A 121 2.27 -19.20 2.41
C LYS A 121 3.30 -18.32 3.12
N ASN A 122 3.25 -17.01 2.91
CA ASN A 122 4.12 -16.02 3.55
C ASN A 122 3.48 -15.39 4.82
N GLY A 123 2.44 -16.01 5.40
CA GLY A 123 1.89 -15.63 6.70
C GLY A 123 0.75 -14.62 6.65
N CYS A 124 0.26 -14.26 5.47
CA CYS A 124 -0.89 -13.36 5.33
C CYS A 124 -2.17 -14.04 5.84
N LYS A 125 -2.80 -13.42 6.83
CA LYS A 125 -4.01 -13.93 7.49
C LYS A 125 -5.29 -13.37 6.90
N LYS A 126 -5.22 -12.16 6.34
CA LYS A 126 -6.37 -11.44 5.77
C LYS A 126 -5.98 -10.79 4.45
N ILE A 127 -6.77 -11.04 3.43
CA ILE A 127 -6.66 -10.42 2.11
C ILE A 127 -7.98 -9.71 1.85
N TYR A 128 -7.92 -8.44 1.50
CA TYR A 128 -9.08 -7.61 1.18
C TYR A 128 -9.07 -7.23 -0.29
N ASP A 129 -10.20 -7.35 -0.95
CA ASP A 129 -10.36 -6.83 -2.30
C ASP A 129 -10.40 -5.29 -2.32
N TYR A 130 -10.16 -4.69 -3.49
CA TYR A 130 -10.24 -3.24 -3.66
C TYR A 130 -11.70 -2.79 -3.69
N HIS A 131 -12.24 -2.52 -2.52
CA HIS A 131 -13.64 -2.13 -2.34
C HIS A 131 -13.77 -1.09 -1.23
N ALA A 132 -14.48 0.01 -1.52
CA ALA A 132 -14.54 1.16 -0.61
C ALA A 132 -15.15 0.87 0.77
N GLU A 133 -16.06 -0.10 0.87
CA GLU A 133 -16.69 -0.48 2.13
C GLU A 133 -16.05 -1.71 2.76
N GLU A 134 -15.74 -2.72 1.95
CA GLU A 134 -15.24 -4.01 2.42
C GLU A 134 -13.71 -4.08 2.47
N GLY A 135 -13.02 -3.24 1.67
CA GLY A 135 -11.56 -3.15 1.60
C GLY A 135 -10.93 -2.36 2.75
N VAL A 136 -11.50 -2.46 3.96
CA VAL A 136 -11.08 -1.71 5.14
C VAL A 136 -10.61 -2.65 6.24
N HIS A 137 -9.32 -2.59 6.57
CA HIS A 137 -8.81 -3.27 7.76
C HIS A 137 -8.84 -2.35 8.97
N ARG A 138 -9.18 -2.88 10.15
CA ARG A 138 -9.20 -2.12 11.40
C ARG A 138 -8.33 -2.75 12.47
N LEU A 139 -7.54 -1.92 13.14
CA LEU A 139 -6.73 -2.29 14.29
C LEU A 139 -6.90 -1.22 15.38
N GLY A 140 -7.66 -1.53 16.44
CA GLY A 140 -8.11 -0.53 17.39
C GLY A 140 -8.90 0.58 16.69
N LYS A 141 -8.58 1.83 16.95
CA LYS A 141 -9.21 3.00 16.32
C LYS A 141 -8.55 3.44 14.99
N ILE A 142 -7.67 2.64 14.45
CA ILE A 142 -7.02 2.93 13.17
C ILE A 142 -7.67 2.10 12.06
N ALA A 143 -8.14 2.76 11.01
CA ALA A 143 -8.57 2.15 9.77
C ALA A 143 -7.43 2.20 8.73
N TYR A 144 -7.25 1.12 8.01
CA TYR A 144 -6.27 0.98 6.92
C TYR A 144 -7.03 0.74 5.63
N VAL A 145 -6.72 1.50 4.60
CA VAL A 145 -7.33 1.42 3.28
C VAL A 145 -6.26 1.62 2.20
N HIS A 146 -6.49 1.15 0.98
CA HIS A 146 -5.61 1.57 -0.11
C HIS A 146 -5.82 3.05 -0.43
N GLY A 147 -7.05 3.46 -0.62
CA GLY A 147 -7.46 4.79 -1.05
C GLY A 147 -8.32 4.73 -2.30
N TYR A 148 -9.37 5.56 -2.34
CA TYR A 148 -10.41 5.49 -3.38
C TYR A 148 -10.62 6.82 -4.08
N THR A 149 -9.99 7.90 -3.62
CA THR A 149 -10.02 9.23 -4.25
C THR A 149 -8.63 9.81 -4.35
N CYS A 150 -8.43 10.64 -5.38
CA CYS A 150 -7.21 11.41 -5.60
C CYS A 150 -7.50 12.90 -5.36
N GLY A 151 -6.48 13.67 -5.13
CA GLY A 151 -6.58 15.11 -5.01
C GLY A 151 -6.06 15.65 -3.71
N ILE A 152 -6.14 16.96 -3.55
CA ILE A 152 -5.51 17.65 -2.42
C ILE A 152 -6.18 17.35 -1.08
N ARG A 153 -7.45 16.97 -1.10
CA ARG A 153 -8.24 16.68 0.09
C ARG A 153 -8.46 15.19 0.35
N ALA A 154 -7.89 14.32 -0.48
CA ALA A 154 -8.16 12.88 -0.39
C ALA A 154 -7.89 12.29 1.00
N VAL A 155 -6.79 12.67 1.66
CA VAL A 155 -6.47 12.20 3.01
C VAL A 155 -7.50 12.67 4.04
N GLU A 156 -7.97 13.92 3.93
CA GLU A 156 -9.03 14.48 4.80
C GLU A 156 -10.36 13.74 4.58
N GLU A 157 -10.74 13.51 3.33
CA GLU A 157 -11.98 12.83 2.95
C GLU A 157 -12.00 11.39 3.48
N HIS A 158 -10.89 10.66 3.34
CA HIS A 158 -10.76 9.30 3.91
C HIS A 158 -10.83 9.34 5.44
N ALA A 159 -10.20 10.32 6.11
CA ALA A 159 -10.28 10.44 7.55
C ALA A 159 -11.72 10.76 8.03
N ILE A 160 -12.45 11.59 7.29
CA ILE A 160 -13.87 11.86 7.60
C ILE A 160 -14.72 10.60 7.46
N HIS A 161 -14.46 9.80 6.41
CA HIS A 161 -15.30 8.65 6.07
C HIS A 161 -15.00 7.43 6.94
N TYR A 162 -13.72 7.06 7.11
CA TYR A 162 -13.33 5.78 7.71
C TYR A 162 -12.91 5.83 9.17
N ALA A 163 -12.39 6.97 9.65
CA ALA A 163 -11.93 7.04 11.03
C ALA A 163 -13.11 7.07 12.01
N GLU A 164 -12.98 6.31 13.10
CA GLU A 164 -13.85 6.46 14.27
C GLU A 164 -13.59 7.80 14.98
N PRO A 165 -14.47 8.21 15.89
CA PRO A 165 -14.21 9.37 16.75
C PRO A 165 -12.86 9.24 17.47
N GLN A 166 -12.02 10.28 17.38
CA GLN A 166 -10.65 10.30 17.92
C GLN A 166 -9.74 9.20 17.36
N GLY A 167 -10.11 8.65 16.20
CA GLY A 167 -9.34 7.62 15.51
C GLY A 167 -8.49 8.17 14.37
N ALA A 168 -7.94 7.24 13.61
CA ALA A 168 -7.10 7.57 12.47
C ALA A 168 -7.46 6.73 11.23
N VAL A 169 -7.06 7.23 10.05
CA VAL A 169 -6.97 6.44 8.82
C VAL A 169 -5.55 6.49 8.29
N ILE A 170 -5.08 5.37 7.81
CA ILE A 170 -3.81 5.24 7.10
C ILE A 170 -4.13 4.73 5.69
N MET A 171 -3.67 5.47 4.68
CA MET A 171 -3.92 5.13 3.28
C MET A 171 -2.65 5.13 2.44
N GLY A 172 -2.64 4.32 1.36
CA GLY A 172 -1.69 4.34 0.26
C GLY A 172 -2.14 5.25 -0.89
N HIS A 173 -1.98 4.79 -2.12
CA HIS A 173 -2.52 5.35 -3.37
C HIS A 173 -1.95 6.71 -3.81
N LEU A 174 -1.78 7.65 -2.91
CA LEU A 174 -1.40 9.02 -3.26
C LEU A 174 0.11 9.19 -3.52
N HIS A 175 0.92 8.22 -3.14
CA HIS A 175 2.39 8.26 -3.20
C HIS A 175 3.02 9.46 -2.49
N SER A 176 2.26 10.22 -1.72
CA SER A 176 2.72 11.41 -0.99
C SER A 176 2.67 11.18 0.50
N ILE A 177 3.59 11.84 1.22
CA ILE A 177 3.63 11.76 2.68
C ILE A 177 2.83 12.92 3.22
N GLN A 178 1.70 12.60 3.85
CA GLN A 178 0.76 13.59 4.36
C GLN A 178 0.23 13.19 5.73
N GLN A 179 0.00 14.19 6.56
CA GLN A 179 -0.78 14.09 7.79
C GLN A 179 -1.75 15.25 7.86
N ILE A 180 -3.02 14.98 8.18
CA ILE A 180 -4.05 16.00 8.29
C ILE A 180 -4.98 15.72 9.45
N ASN A 181 -5.32 16.76 10.21
CA ASN A 181 -6.43 16.73 11.16
C ASN A 181 -7.71 17.03 10.39
N ALA A 182 -8.57 16.04 10.25
CA ALA A 182 -9.81 16.17 9.50
C ALA A 182 -10.83 17.03 10.26
N ARG A 183 -11.60 17.82 9.52
CA ARG A 183 -12.72 18.61 10.04
C ARG A 183 -13.92 17.72 10.32
N LYS A 184 -13.80 16.87 11.32
CA LYS A 184 -14.82 15.94 11.77
C LYS A 184 -15.13 16.21 13.24
N HIS A 185 -16.41 16.19 13.61
CA HIS A 185 -16.82 16.27 15.01
C HIS A 185 -16.19 15.11 15.79
N GLN A 186 -15.67 15.37 16.99
CA GLN A 186 -14.89 14.46 17.83
C GLN A 186 -13.47 14.11 17.31
N GLY A 187 -13.02 14.76 16.25
CA GLY A 187 -11.67 14.61 15.75
C GLY A 187 -11.44 13.32 14.93
N ALA A 188 -10.55 13.40 13.97
CA ALA A 188 -9.99 12.28 13.21
C ALA A 188 -8.68 12.72 12.56
N VAL A 189 -7.75 11.80 12.36
CA VAL A 189 -6.46 12.11 11.72
C VAL A 189 -6.26 11.20 10.52
N GLY A 190 -5.89 11.78 9.38
CA GLY A 190 -5.53 11.04 8.18
C GLY A 190 -4.03 11.04 7.95
N PHE A 191 -3.52 9.91 7.46
CA PHE A 191 -2.12 9.70 7.10
C PHE A 191 -2.02 9.06 5.72
N SER A 192 -1.05 9.51 4.91
CA SER A 192 -0.58 8.82 3.72
C SER A 192 0.93 8.60 3.83
N GLY A 193 1.39 7.36 3.63
CA GLY A 193 2.76 6.94 3.96
C GLY A 193 3.79 7.17 2.86
N GLY A 194 3.40 7.66 1.69
CA GLY A 194 4.28 7.71 0.51
C GLY A 194 4.26 6.40 -0.26
N CYS A 195 5.30 6.12 -1.04
CA CYS A 195 5.43 4.92 -1.88
C CYS A 195 6.83 4.32 -1.83
N LEU A 196 6.95 3.09 -2.34
CA LEU A 196 8.25 2.43 -2.51
C LEU A 196 8.68 2.32 -3.99
N CYS A 197 7.93 2.90 -4.92
CA CYS A 197 8.23 2.82 -6.35
C CYS A 197 9.20 3.90 -6.83
N ARG A 198 9.85 3.65 -7.97
CA ARG A 198 10.69 4.62 -8.67
C ARG A 198 9.82 5.65 -9.40
N LYS A 199 9.74 6.84 -8.84
CA LYS A 199 8.97 7.94 -9.41
C LYS A 199 9.34 8.26 -10.87
N ALA A 200 10.62 8.19 -11.21
CA ALA A 200 11.11 8.53 -12.53
C ALA A 200 10.64 7.57 -13.64
N ASP A 201 10.31 6.32 -13.28
CA ASP A 201 9.97 5.27 -14.24
C ASP A 201 8.47 5.18 -14.52
N MET A 202 7.65 5.82 -13.69
CA MET A 202 6.19 5.85 -13.87
C MET A 202 5.80 6.74 -15.05
N THR A 203 5.55 6.14 -16.23
CA THR A 203 5.31 6.86 -17.48
C THR A 203 4.11 7.78 -17.42
N TYR A 204 3.05 7.37 -16.75
CA TYR A 204 1.83 8.17 -16.56
C TYR A 204 2.01 9.37 -15.63
N SER A 205 3.09 9.38 -14.86
CA SER A 205 3.37 10.43 -13.88
C SER A 205 4.36 11.49 -14.38
N LYS A 206 5.04 11.22 -15.51
CA LYS A 206 6.01 12.16 -16.07
C LYS A 206 5.34 13.49 -16.42
N ASN A 207 6.00 14.58 -16.05
CA ASN A 207 5.57 15.95 -16.35
C ASN A 207 4.24 16.38 -15.71
N ARG A 208 3.75 15.66 -14.70
CA ARG A 208 2.55 16.07 -13.96
C ARG A 208 2.94 16.77 -12.66
N LEU A 209 2.36 17.95 -12.41
CA LEU A 209 2.60 18.70 -11.18
C LEU A 209 2.20 17.89 -9.92
N ALA A 210 1.17 17.03 -10.03
CA ALA A 210 0.73 16.15 -8.95
C ALA A 210 1.83 15.21 -8.45
N THR A 211 2.73 14.75 -9.33
CA THR A 211 3.82 13.83 -8.97
C THR A 211 5.00 14.50 -8.30
N SER A 212 5.07 15.83 -8.30
CA SER A 212 6.10 16.56 -7.53
C SER A 212 5.98 16.31 -6.03
N LYS A 213 4.78 15.94 -5.56
CA LYS A 213 4.47 15.66 -4.15
C LYS A 213 4.81 14.23 -3.72
N TRP A 214 5.16 13.34 -4.65
CA TRP A 214 5.49 11.96 -4.33
C TRP A 214 6.74 11.88 -3.45
N GLY A 215 6.65 11.05 -2.42
CA GLY A 215 7.73 10.82 -1.48
C GLY A 215 7.88 9.34 -1.14
N SER A 216 9.11 8.89 -0.93
CA SER A 216 9.36 7.53 -0.50
C SER A 216 9.23 7.41 1.01
N GLY A 217 8.42 6.46 1.48
CA GLY A 217 8.18 6.29 2.91
C GLY A 217 7.20 5.17 3.25
N TRP A 218 6.92 5.06 4.54
CA TRP A 218 5.94 4.15 5.14
C TRP A 218 5.42 4.72 6.45
N THR A 219 4.33 4.16 6.97
CA THR A 219 3.81 4.48 8.30
C THR A 219 4.07 3.36 9.29
N TYR A 220 4.20 3.69 10.55
CA TYR A 220 4.40 2.73 11.63
C TYR A 220 3.88 3.29 12.95
N GLY A 221 3.68 2.43 13.93
CA GLY A 221 3.17 2.89 15.21
C GLY A 221 2.72 1.76 16.12
N PHE A 222 1.83 2.12 17.02
CA PHE A 222 1.18 1.15 17.92
C PHE A 222 -0.27 1.52 18.20
N THR A 223 -1.02 0.51 18.67
CA THR A 223 -2.35 0.67 19.25
C THR A 223 -2.47 -0.16 20.53
N GLN A 224 -3.21 0.37 21.50
CA GLN A 224 -3.52 -0.32 22.75
C GLN A 224 -4.88 0.15 23.26
N GLY A 225 -5.89 -0.71 23.14
CA GLY A 225 -7.28 -0.31 23.41
C GLY A 225 -7.70 0.84 22.50
N ASN A 226 -8.07 1.96 23.09
CA ASN A 226 -8.44 3.18 22.37
C ASN A 226 -7.25 4.11 22.05
N ASP A 227 -6.10 3.85 22.64
CA ASP A 227 -4.91 4.66 22.43
C ASP A 227 -4.13 4.22 21.19
N TRP A 228 -3.59 5.17 20.48
CA TRP A 228 -2.78 4.92 19.30
C TRP A 228 -1.74 6.01 19.06
N LYS A 229 -0.68 5.66 18.35
CA LYS A 229 0.30 6.60 17.82
C LYS A 229 0.75 6.16 16.45
N VAL A 230 0.79 7.10 15.52
CA VAL A 230 1.30 6.91 14.16
C VAL A 230 2.49 7.83 13.94
N TRP A 231 3.52 7.28 13.34
CA TRP A 231 4.66 8.02 12.80
C TRP A 231 4.82 7.70 11.31
N GLN A 232 5.49 8.57 10.62
CA GLN A 232 5.84 8.41 9.21
C GLN A 232 7.35 8.39 9.08
N ALA A 233 7.90 7.35 8.45
CA ALA A 233 9.27 7.34 7.98
C ALA A 233 9.28 7.89 6.56
N HIS A 234 10.14 8.85 6.25
CA HIS A 234 10.26 9.38 4.91
C HIS A 234 11.71 9.65 4.53
N ARG A 235 11.98 9.58 3.22
CA ARG A 235 13.30 9.81 2.68
C ARG A 235 13.61 11.29 2.61
N VAL A 236 14.77 11.67 3.20
CA VAL A 236 15.34 13.00 3.07
C VAL A 236 16.78 12.84 2.54
N GLY A 237 17.01 13.24 1.31
CA GLY A 237 18.27 12.97 0.63
C GLY A 237 18.46 11.46 0.39
N LYS A 238 19.50 10.87 0.97
CA LYS A 238 19.79 9.42 0.89
C LYS A 238 19.35 8.63 2.12
N GLU A 239 18.83 9.29 3.15
CA GLU A 239 18.51 8.68 4.43
C GLU A 239 17.00 8.67 4.69
N PHE A 240 16.57 7.78 5.58
CA PHE A 240 15.22 7.77 6.10
C PHE A 240 15.20 8.33 7.51
N ILE A 241 14.30 9.27 7.74
CA ILE A 241 14.07 9.87 9.06
C ILE A 241 12.86 9.21 9.69
N TYR A 242 13.02 8.71 10.92
CA TYR A 242 11.95 8.14 11.72
C TYR A 242 12.21 8.36 13.22
N SER A 243 11.13 8.43 14.01
CA SER A 243 11.21 8.64 15.46
C SER A 243 11.33 7.31 16.19
N ILE A 244 12.13 7.26 17.26
CA ILE A 244 12.44 6.04 18.03
C ILE A 244 12.09 6.21 19.52
N LYS A 245 11.85 7.42 20.00
CA LYS A 245 11.61 7.66 21.44
C LYS A 245 10.30 7.04 21.91
N GLY A 246 10.37 6.18 22.93
CA GLY A 246 9.21 5.63 23.62
C GLY A 246 8.73 4.26 23.12
N LEU A 247 9.52 3.55 22.32
CA LEU A 247 9.24 2.18 21.85
C LEU A 247 10.16 1.16 22.52
#